data_c107d2820ed938f8c71454aa3a5d99a9
#
_entry.id   c107d2820ed938f8c71454aa3a5d99a9
#
_cell.length_a   1.000
_cell.length_b   1.000
_cell.length_c   1.000
_cell.angle_alpha   90.00
_cell.angle_beta   90.00
_cell.angle_gamma   90.00
#
_symmetry.space_group_name_H-M   'P 1'
#
loop_
_entity.id
_entity.type
_entity.pdbx_description
1 polymer ?
#
loop_
_entity_poly.entity_id
_entity_poly.type
_entity_poly.pdbx_seq_one_letter_code
_entity_poly.pdbx_strand_id
1 'polypeptide(L)'
;MSLIEAVILGIVQGLTEFLPISSTGHLTLAGKFMGLISDKNPEHWTSFIAVIQLGTMLSIFVYFWKDLWGILTEFLQQNLQRRVQYSKQSTNSKLGWMIILGTIPIVVIGLLFKDMIEGVLTKNLYVISGSLIVLAVILAGAEKTAKFKKNIEDITVLDSILIGLAQAVALIAGLSRSGTTITGGLFIGLKSEVAARFSF
;
A
#
# COMPACT_ATOMS: atom_id res chain seq x y z
N MET A 1 -13.98 -5.28 23.49
CA MET A 1 -13.35 -6.30 22.62
C MET A 1 -12.55 -7.25 23.50
N SER A 2 -12.76 -8.55 23.36
CA SER A 2 -12.02 -9.61 24.05
C SER A 2 -10.69 -9.91 23.38
N LEU A 3 -9.79 -10.61 24.05
CA LEU A 3 -8.50 -11.05 23.46
C LEU A 3 -8.70 -11.98 22.27
N ILE A 4 -9.71 -12.87 22.34
CA ILE A 4 -10.01 -13.79 21.24
C ILE A 4 -10.46 -13.04 19.98
N GLU A 5 -11.34 -12.04 20.14
CA GLU A 5 -11.78 -11.19 19.03
C GLU A 5 -10.60 -10.43 18.42
N ALA A 6 -9.69 -9.91 19.24
CA ALA A 6 -8.48 -9.23 18.76
C ALA A 6 -7.57 -10.18 17.96
N VAL A 7 -7.39 -11.43 18.42
CA VAL A 7 -6.60 -12.44 17.72
C VAL A 7 -7.24 -12.81 16.37
N ILE A 8 -8.55 -13.03 16.32
CA ILE A 8 -9.27 -13.33 15.08
C ILE A 8 -9.09 -12.18 14.07
N LEU A 9 -9.29 -10.95 14.51
CA LEU A 9 -9.09 -9.77 13.66
C LEU A 9 -7.63 -9.60 13.23
N GLY A 10 -6.67 -9.94 14.09
CA GLY A 10 -5.24 -9.98 13.77
C GLY A 10 -4.91 -10.96 12.65
N ILE A 11 -5.52 -12.14 12.66
CA ILE A 11 -5.38 -13.14 11.60
C ILE A 11 -5.99 -12.61 10.29
N VAL A 12 -7.21 -12.04 10.35
CA VAL A 12 -7.85 -11.42 9.18
C VAL A 12 -6.97 -10.33 8.59
N GLN A 13 -6.43 -9.43 9.43
CA GLN A 13 -5.51 -8.38 9.00
C GLN A 13 -4.28 -8.95 8.33
N GLY A 14 -3.60 -9.90 8.96
CA GLY A 14 -2.36 -10.50 8.44
C GLY A 14 -2.57 -11.20 7.10
N LEU A 15 -3.68 -11.90 6.91
CA LEU A 15 -3.99 -12.59 5.66
C LEU A 15 -4.40 -11.63 4.53
N THR A 16 -5.07 -10.51 4.86
CA THR A 16 -5.67 -9.63 3.85
C THR A 16 -4.83 -8.40 3.52
N GLU A 17 -3.84 -8.02 4.34
CA GLU A 17 -3.01 -6.84 4.11
C GLU A 17 -2.11 -7.01 2.88
N PHE A 18 -1.52 -8.18 2.72
CA PHE A 18 -0.58 -8.45 1.63
C PHE A 18 -1.27 -8.90 0.33
N LEU A 19 -2.54 -9.24 0.39
CA LEU A 19 -3.34 -9.55 -0.78
C LEU A 19 -4.02 -8.27 -1.32
N PRO A 20 -4.23 -8.16 -2.65
CA PRO A 20 -4.86 -6.99 -3.25
C PRO A 20 -6.39 -6.95 -3.06
N ILE A 21 -6.88 -7.25 -1.83
CA ILE A 21 -8.31 -7.47 -1.51
C ILE A 21 -8.87 -6.54 -0.44
N SER A 22 -8.10 -5.54 0.02
CA SER A 22 -8.46 -4.57 1.07
C SER A 22 -8.65 -5.17 2.47
N SER A 23 -7.61 -5.11 3.29
CA SER A 23 -7.66 -5.51 4.70
C SER A 23 -8.70 -4.72 5.51
N THR A 24 -8.78 -3.40 5.30
CA THR A 24 -9.76 -2.53 5.97
C THR A 24 -11.21 -2.94 5.66
N GLY A 25 -11.48 -3.31 4.40
CA GLY A 25 -12.81 -3.82 4.00
C GLY A 25 -13.17 -5.11 4.74
N HIS A 26 -12.24 -6.07 4.78
CA HIS A 26 -12.43 -7.35 5.46
C HIS A 26 -12.53 -7.20 6.98
N LEU A 27 -11.71 -6.36 7.59
CA LEU A 27 -11.81 -6.05 9.02
C LEU A 27 -13.15 -5.40 9.36
N THR A 28 -13.62 -4.45 8.54
CA THR A 28 -14.92 -3.80 8.78
C THR A 28 -16.07 -4.81 8.67
N LEU A 29 -16.01 -5.72 7.71
CA LEU A 29 -17.00 -6.78 7.58
C LEU A 29 -16.96 -7.72 8.78
N ALA A 30 -15.79 -8.22 9.15
CA ALA A 30 -15.60 -9.10 10.31
C ALA A 30 -16.04 -8.42 11.61
N GLY A 31 -15.65 -7.15 11.82
CA GLY A 31 -16.06 -6.38 12.99
C GLY A 31 -17.56 -6.16 13.09
N LYS A 32 -18.26 -5.99 11.96
CA LYS A 32 -19.73 -5.91 11.94
C LYS A 32 -20.37 -7.27 12.27
N PHE A 33 -19.90 -8.36 11.71
CA PHE A 33 -20.39 -9.70 12.05
C PHE A 33 -20.19 -10.06 13.53
N MET A 34 -19.10 -9.59 14.10
CA MET A 34 -18.79 -9.81 15.53
C MET A 34 -19.50 -8.81 16.45
N GLY A 35 -20.26 -7.84 15.94
CA GLY A 35 -20.95 -6.82 16.72
C GLY A 35 -20.01 -5.83 17.43
N LEU A 36 -18.78 -5.65 16.93
CA LEU A 36 -17.75 -4.82 17.56
C LEU A 36 -17.78 -3.36 17.13
N ILE A 37 -18.46 -3.05 16.01
CA ILE A 37 -18.55 -1.70 15.49
C ILE A 37 -19.79 -1.03 16.09
N SER A 38 -19.55 0.01 16.89
CA SER A 38 -20.60 0.82 17.52
C SER A 38 -20.79 2.13 16.73
N ASP A 39 -22.03 2.44 16.39
CA ASP A 39 -22.38 3.74 15.79
C ASP A 39 -22.20 4.91 16.77
N LYS A 40 -22.21 4.63 18.08
CA LYS A 40 -22.03 5.66 19.11
C LYS A 40 -20.59 6.12 19.29
N ASN A 41 -19.61 5.22 19.03
CA ASN A 41 -18.18 5.50 19.20
C ASN A 41 -17.36 4.91 18.03
N PRO A 42 -17.51 5.43 16.82
CA PRO A 42 -16.81 4.90 15.63
C PRO A 42 -15.29 5.08 15.71
N GLU A 43 -14.81 6.00 16.55
CA GLU A 43 -13.38 6.29 16.74
C GLU A 43 -12.62 5.11 17.36
N HIS A 44 -13.27 4.34 18.26
CA HIS A 44 -12.66 3.16 18.85
C HIS A 44 -12.29 2.11 17.80
N TRP A 45 -13.17 1.90 16.81
CA TRP A 45 -12.92 0.98 15.72
C TRP A 45 -11.77 1.46 14.82
N THR A 46 -11.76 2.74 14.46
CA THR A 46 -10.70 3.35 13.63
C THR A 46 -9.34 3.25 14.33
N SER A 47 -9.29 3.56 15.63
CA SER A 47 -8.07 3.44 16.44
C SER A 47 -7.58 1.99 16.52
N PHE A 48 -8.49 1.02 16.69
CA PHE A 48 -8.14 -0.39 16.70
C PHE A 48 -7.54 -0.83 15.36
N ILE A 49 -8.16 -0.45 14.22
CA ILE A 49 -7.60 -0.74 12.88
C ILE A 49 -6.20 -0.16 12.74
N ALA A 50 -5.97 1.08 13.17
CA ALA A 50 -4.65 1.70 13.09
C ALA A 50 -3.60 0.93 13.92
N VAL A 51 -3.95 0.48 15.12
CA VAL A 51 -3.05 -0.30 15.98
C VAL A 51 -2.73 -1.66 15.39
N ILE A 52 -3.73 -2.39 14.87
CA ILE A 52 -3.52 -3.74 14.31
C ILE A 52 -2.64 -3.70 13.04
N GLN A 53 -2.69 -2.60 12.27
CA GLN A 53 -1.83 -2.39 11.11
C GLN A 53 -0.35 -2.26 11.49
N LEU A 54 -0.02 -1.84 12.71
CA LEU A 54 1.37 -1.83 13.19
C LEU A 54 2.00 -3.23 13.18
N GLY A 55 1.20 -4.28 13.42
CA GLY A 55 1.67 -5.66 13.35
C GLY A 55 2.08 -6.09 11.95
N THR A 56 1.28 -5.75 10.94
CA THR A 56 1.64 -6.02 9.53
C THR A 56 2.79 -5.15 9.06
N MET A 57 2.87 -3.90 9.49
CA MET A 57 4.03 -3.03 9.23
C MET A 57 5.32 -3.62 9.82
N LEU A 58 5.28 -4.12 11.06
CA LEU A 58 6.42 -4.78 11.68
C LEU A 58 6.85 -6.03 10.89
N SER A 59 5.90 -6.82 10.39
CA SER A 59 6.21 -8.00 9.58
C SER A 59 6.91 -7.63 8.26
N ILE A 60 6.55 -6.50 7.62
CA ILE A 60 7.26 -5.97 6.45
C ILE A 60 8.71 -5.63 6.83
N PHE A 61 8.93 -4.91 7.93
CA PHE A 61 10.28 -4.57 8.39
C PHE A 61 11.12 -5.81 8.67
N VAL A 62 10.55 -6.85 9.28
CA VAL A 62 11.26 -8.10 9.55
C VAL A 62 11.59 -8.85 8.27
N TYR A 63 10.60 -8.99 7.37
CA TYR A 63 10.77 -9.74 6.12
C TYR A 63 11.76 -9.06 5.16
N PHE A 64 11.62 -7.74 4.96
CA PHE A 64 12.46 -6.96 4.04
C PHE A 64 13.66 -6.31 4.72
N TRP A 65 14.02 -6.71 5.95
CA TRP A 65 15.08 -6.04 6.73
C TRP A 65 16.38 -5.85 5.95
N LYS A 66 16.84 -6.88 5.25
CA LYS A 66 18.10 -6.83 4.49
C LYS A 66 17.99 -5.85 3.30
N ASP A 67 16.87 -5.86 2.62
CA ASP A 67 16.63 -4.98 1.47
C ASP A 67 16.55 -3.52 1.93
N LEU A 68 15.74 -3.26 2.96
CA LEU A 68 15.56 -1.91 3.51
C LEU A 68 16.87 -1.34 4.06
N TRP A 69 17.64 -2.17 4.76
CA TRP A 69 18.95 -1.77 5.28
C TRP A 69 19.95 -1.50 4.16
N GLY A 70 19.97 -2.35 3.12
CA GLY A 70 20.80 -2.17 1.93
C GLY A 70 20.44 -0.88 1.17
N ILE A 71 19.16 -0.64 0.93
CA ILE A 71 18.67 0.59 0.29
C ILE A 71 19.09 1.81 1.11
N LEU A 72 18.83 1.82 2.42
CA LEU A 72 19.13 2.94 3.29
C LEU A 72 20.62 3.25 3.34
N THR A 73 21.44 2.23 3.57
CA THR A 73 22.91 2.42 3.72
C THR A 73 23.54 2.89 2.41
N GLU A 74 23.21 2.27 1.28
CA GLU A 74 23.75 2.66 -0.02
C GLU A 74 23.23 4.05 -0.45
N PHE A 75 21.96 4.35 -0.18
CA PHE A 75 21.39 5.67 -0.46
C PHE A 75 22.13 6.76 0.31
N LEU A 76 22.31 6.60 1.62
CA LEU A 76 23.02 7.59 2.46
C LEU A 76 24.49 7.70 2.04
N GLN A 77 25.17 6.57 1.82
CA GLN A 77 26.59 6.56 1.46
C GLN A 77 26.84 7.25 0.11
N GLN A 78 26.02 6.94 -0.90
CA GLN A 78 26.25 7.44 -2.25
C GLN A 78 25.78 8.88 -2.45
N ASN A 79 24.72 9.31 -1.74
CA ASN A 79 24.19 10.66 -1.89
C ASN A 79 24.82 11.68 -0.91
N LEU A 80 25.04 11.29 0.36
CA LEU A 80 25.53 12.22 1.38
C LEU A 80 27.05 12.18 1.53
N GLN A 81 27.67 10.98 1.54
CA GLN A 81 29.12 10.86 1.79
C GLN A 81 29.93 10.98 0.51
N ARG A 82 29.63 10.16 -0.50
CA ARG A 82 30.41 10.07 -1.74
C ARG A 82 29.94 11.01 -2.84
N ARG A 83 28.73 11.55 -2.75
CA ARG A 83 28.09 12.42 -3.75
C ARG A 83 28.18 11.85 -5.17
N VAL A 84 27.85 10.57 -5.31
CA VAL A 84 27.90 9.85 -6.59
C VAL A 84 26.81 10.38 -7.50
N GLN A 85 27.17 10.71 -8.75
CA GLN A 85 26.20 11.13 -9.75
C GLN A 85 25.14 10.04 -9.98
N TYR A 86 23.87 10.41 -10.08
CA TYR A 86 22.72 9.50 -10.18
C TYR A 86 22.92 8.36 -11.20
N SER A 87 23.47 8.67 -12.40
CA SER A 87 23.71 7.67 -13.45
C SER A 87 24.66 6.54 -13.03
N LYS A 88 25.55 6.81 -12.07
CA LYS A 88 26.57 5.87 -11.57
C LYS A 88 26.19 5.23 -10.22
N GLN A 89 25.02 5.56 -9.69
CA GLN A 89 24.55 5.00 -8.44
C GLN A 89 24.15 3.52 -8.60
N SER A 90 24.27 2.78 -7.51
CA SER A 90 23.79 1.40 -7.43
C SER A 90 22.27 1.30 -7.54
N THR A 91 21.76 0.11 -7.82
CA THR A 91 20.32 -0.17 -7.87
C THR A 91 19.63 0.20 -6.56
N ASN A 92 20.20 -0.18 -5.41
CA ASN A 92 19.64 0.14 -4.11
C ASN A 92 19.56 1.64 -3.86
N SER A 93 20.61 2.40 -4.21
CA SER A 93 20.57 3.86 -4.06
C SER A 93 19.52 4.51 -4.96
N LYS A 94 19.36 4.04 -6.20
CA LYS A 94 18.30 4.49 -7.11
C LYS A 94 16.91 4.13 -6.59
N LEU A 95 16.72 2.92 -6.03
CA LEU A 95 15.46 2.53 -5.41
C LEU A 95 15.09 3.45 -4.24
N GLY A 96 16.05 3.90 -3.45
CA GLY A 96 15.79 4.92 -2.41
C GLY A 96 15.16 6.19 -2.98
N TRP A 97 15.65 6.70 -4.12
CA TRP A 97 15.03 7.81 -4.83
C TRP A 97 13.62 7.47 -5.34
N MET A 98 13.43 6.26 -5.90
CA MET A 98 12.13 5.82 -6.41
C MET A 98 11.08 5.73 -5.30
N ILE A 99 11.44 5.24 -4.11
CA ILE A 99 10.56 5.20 -2.94
C ILE A 99 10.16 6.61 -2.51
N ILE A 100 11.12 7.54 -2.40
CA ILE A 100 10.84 8.92 -2.03
C ILE A 100 9.89 9.57 -3.06
N LEU A 101 10.22 9.49 -4.34
CA LEU A 101 9.43 10.10 -5.41
C LEU A 101 8.04 9.47 -5.55
N GLY A 102 7.94 8.14 -5.39
CA GLY A 102 6.67 7.43 -5.41
C GLY A 102 5.77 7.73 -4.21
N THR A 103 6.36 8.16 -3.08
CA THR A 103 5.59 8.54 -1.89
C THR A 103 5.01 9.97 -1.99
N ILE A 104 5.64 10.86 -2.76
CA ILE A 104 5.18 12.26 -2.86
C ILE A 104 3.72 12.40 -3.30
N PRO A 105 3.22 11.72 -4.36
CA PRO A 105 1.84 11.89 -4.81
C PRO A 105 0.82 11.58 -3.72
N ILE A 106 0.96 10.46 -3.00
CA ILE A 106 0.00 10.10 -1.96
C ILE A 106 0.04 11.04 -0.76
N VAL A 107 1.22 11.53 -0.37
CA VAL A 107 1.37 12.51 0.72
C VAL A 107 0.69 13.82 0.33
N VAL A 108 0.96 14.34 -0.86
CA VAL A 108 0.38 15.60 -1.33
C VAL A 108 -1.14 15.50 -1.44
N ILE A 109 -1.65 14.44 -2.10
CA ILE A 109 -3.10 14.25 -2.27
C ILE A 109 -3.76 13.97 -0.93
N GLY A 110 -3.15 13.16 -0.06
CA GLY A 110 -3.67 12.87 1.28
C GLY A 110 -3.80 14.11 2.16
N LEU A 111 -2.82 15.01 2.12
CA LEU A 111 -2.87 16.27 2.88
C LEU A 111 -3.88 17.26 2.29
N LEU A 112 -3.96 17.39 0.96
CA LEU A 112 -4.88 18.32 0.30
C LEU A 112 -6.35 17.92 0.47
N PHE A 113 -6.64 16.62 0.49
CA PHE A 113 -8.02 16.10 0.53
C PHE A 113 -8.34 15.41 1.86
N LYS A 114 -7.60 15.71 2.94
CA LYS A 114 -7.75 15.06 4.25
C LYS A 114 -9.20 15.05 4.74
N ASP A 115 -9.88 16.19 4.78
CA ASP A 115 -11.23 16.31 5.30
C ASP A 115 -12.25 15.50 4.47
N MET A 116 -12.04 15.42 3.16
CA MET A 116 -12.87 14.61 2.27
C MET A 116 -12.63 13.10 2.48
N ILE A 117 -11.37 12.71 2.70
CA ILE A 117 -10.97 11.32 2.92
C ILE A 117 -11.48 10.82 4.27
N GLU A 118 -11.45 11.65 5.32
CA GLU A 118 -11.95 11.31 6.67
C GLU A 118 -13.48 11.41 6.80
N GLY A 119 -14.17 11.85 5.76
CA GLY A 119 -15.61 12.10 5.74
C GLY A 119 -16.50 10.85 5.75
N VAL A 120 -17.80 11.09 5.59
CA VAL A 120 -18.87 10.07 5.69
C VAL A 120 -18.71 8.93 4.66
N LEU A 121 -18.11 9.21 3.50
CA LEU A 121 -17.94 8.21 2.43
C LEU A 121 -17.03 7.05 2.82
N THR A 122 -16.08 7.26 3.73
CA THR A 122 -15.12 6.23 4.16
C THR A 122 -15.75 5.11 4.99
N LYS A 123 -16.94 5.33 5.53
CA LYS A 123 -17.66 4.38 6.38
C LYS A 123 -18.84 3.72 5.65
N ASN A 124 -19.12 4.12 4.41
CA ASN A 124 -20.25 3.60 3.63
C ASN A 124 -19.90 2.27 2.96
N LEU A 125 -20.60 1.20 3.35
CA LEU A 125 -20.37 -0.15 2.80
C LEU A 125 -20.61 -0.25 1.29
N TYR A 126 -21.54 0.54 0.74
CA TYR A 126 -21.78 0.53 -0.72
C TYR A 126 -20.60 1.15 -1.46
N VAL A 127 -19.98 2.21 -0.90
CA VAL A 127 -18.76 2.80 -1.44
C VAL A 127 -17.61 1.79 -1.38
N ILE A 128 -17.41 1.15 -0.22
CA ILE A 128 -16.37 0.14 -0.02
C ILE A 128 -16.54 -1.04 -0.99
N SER A 129 -17.76 -1.58 -1.09
CA SER A 129 -18.04 -2.72 -1.97
C SER A 129 -17.88 -2.36 -3.45
N GLY A 130 -18.38 -1.20 -3.86
CA GLY A 130 -18.25 -0.69 -5.22
C GLY A 130 -16.78 -0.48 -5.61
N SER A 131 -16.00 0.13 -4.73
CA SER A 131 -14.57 0.35 -4.93
C SER A 131 -13.80 -0.97 -5.08
N LEU A 132 -14.11 -1.97 -4.25
CA LEU A 132 -13.51 -3.31 -4.33
C LEU A 132 -13.80 -3.99 -5.67
N ILE A 133 -15.06 -3.93 -6.13
CA ILE A 133 -15.45 -4.52 -7.42
C ILE A 133 -14.71 -3.83 -8.57
N VAL A 134 -14.70 -2.50 -8.57
CA VAL A 134 -14.01 -1.71 -9.60
C VAL A 134 -12.53 -2.06 -9.63
N LEU A 135 -11.87 -2.10 -8.47
CA LEU A 135 -10.45 -2.45 -8.40
C LEU A 135 -10.19 -3.87 -8.91
N ALA A 136 -11.03 -4.84 -8.54
CA ALA A 136 -10.90 -6.23 -8.99
C ALA A 136 -10.98 -6.34 -10.52
N VAL A 137 -11.92 -5.62 -11.15
CA VAL A 137 -12.06 -5.57 -12.62
C VAL A 137 -10.84 -4.94 -13.27
N ILE A 138 -10.35 -3.82 -12.71
CA ILE A 138 -9.17 -3.12 -13.24
C ILE A 138 -7.92 -3.98 -13.08
N LEU A 139 -7.72 -4.63 -11.93
CA LEU A 139 -6.60 -5.54 -11.69
C LEU A 139 -6.62 -6.74 -12.66
N ALA A 140 -7.77 -7.37 -12.84
CA ALA A 140 -7.93 -8.45 -13.82
C ALA A 140 -7.62 -7.99 -15.26
N GLY A 141 -8.01 -6.76 -15.61
CA GLY A 141 -7.64 -6.12 -16.88
C GLY A 141 -6.14 -5.88 -16.98
N ALA A 142 -5.51 -5.38 -15.92
CA ALA A 142 -4.07 -5.16 -15.85
C ALA A 142 -3.29 -6.47 -16.03
N GLU A 143 -3.68 -7.54 -15.35
CA GLU A 143 -3.04 -8.86 -15.50
C GLU A 143 -3.13 -9.40 -16.93
N LYS A 144 -4.27 -9.22 -17.60
CA LYS A 144 -4.43 -9.66 -19.01
C LYS A 144 -3.63 -8.84 -20.02
N THR A 145 -3.38 -7.57 -19.74
CA THR A 145 -2.72 -6.64 -20.68
C THR A 145 -1.25 -6.38 -20.35
N ALA A 146 -0.80 -6.74 -19.16
CA ALA A 146 0.56 -6.50 -18.70
C ALA A 146 1.60 -7.22 -19.57
N LYS A 147 2.70 -6.53 -19.82
CA LYS A 147 3.79 -7.07 -20.63
C LYS A 147 4.80 -7.90 -19.83
N PHE A 148 4.78 -7.79 -18.49
CA PHE A 148 5.64 -8.50 -17.54
C PHE A 148 7.14 -8.51 -17.88
N LYS A 149 7.66 -7.40 -18.40
CA LYS A 149 9.04 -7.32 -18.93
C LYS A 149 10.01 -6.63 -18.00
N LYS A 150 9.55 -5.65 -17.22
CA LYS A 150 10.41 -4.83 -16.38
C LYS A 150 10.75 -5.52 -15.06
N ASN A 151 12.04 -5.54 -14.71
CA ASN A 151 12.55 -5.92 -13.39
C ASN A 151 12.64 -4.68 -12.49
N ILE A 152 13.13 -4.87 -11.26
CA ILE A 152 13.24 -3.80 -10.28
C ILE A 152 14.27 -2.73 -10.69
N GLU A 153 15.32 -3.14 -11.39
CA GLU A 153 16.37 -2.26 -11.91
C GLU A 153 15.89 -1.35 -13.05
N ASP A 154 14.80 -1.76 -13.72
CA ASP A 154 14.23 -1.04 -14.87
C ASP A 154 13.22 0.03 -14.46
N ILE A 155 12.95 0.18 -13.15
CA ILE A 155 12.01 1.18 -12.63
C ILE A 155 12.61 2.57 -12.83
N THR A 156 11.88 3.39 -13.58
CA THR A 156 12.23 4.79 -13.83
C THR A 156 11.56 5.75 -12.86
N VAL A 157 12.01 7.00 -12.82
CA VAL A 157 11.37 8.06 -12.05
C VAL A 157 9.89 8.22 -12.42
N LEU A 158 9.57 8.17 -13.70
CA LEU A 158 8.18 8.26 -14.17
C LEU A 158 7.35 7.07 -13.69
N ASP A 159 7.89 5.86 -13.77
CA ASP A 159 7.23 4.65 -13.27
C ASP A 159 6.90 4.78 -11.77
N SER A 160 7.84 5.28 -10.99
CA SER A 160 7.66 5.49 -9.55
C SER A 160 6.56 6.50 -9.24
N ILE A 161 6.53 7.63 -9.96
CA ILE A 161 5.47 8.64 -9.83
C ILE A 161 4.11 8.06 -10.23
N LEU A 162 4.03 7.29 -11.31
CA LEU A 162 2.79 6.67 -11.76
C LEU A 162 2.26 5.64 -10.73
N ILE A 163 3.14 4.83 -10.13
CA ILE A 163 2.77 3.92 -9.04
C ILE A 163 2.32 4.73 -7.81
N GLY A 164 2.99 5.84 -7.51
CA GLY A 164 2.60 6.74 -6.42
C GLY A 164 1.23 7.39 -6.64
N LEU A 165 0.90 7.76 -7.87
CA LEU A 165 -0.45 8.22 -8.23
C LEU A 165 -1.49 7.10 -8.11
N ALA A 166 -1.16 5.88 -8.55
CA ALA A 166 -2.01 4.71 -8.33
C ALA A 166 -2.21 4.44 -6.82
N GLN A 167 -1.17 4.63 -6.00
CA GLN A 167 -1.27 4.54 -4.55
C GLN A 167 -2.21 5.61 -3.97
N ALA A 168 -2.19 6.84 -4.49
CA ALA A 168 -3.07 7.89 -4.04
C ALA A 168 -4.56 7.58 -4.29
N VAL A 169 -4.88 6.78 -5.31
CA VAL A 169 -6.25 6.29 -5.54
C VAL A 169 -6.73 5.41 -4.38
N ALA A 170 -5.83 4.75 -3.66
CA ALA A 170 -6.17 3.94 -2.48
C ALA A 170 -6.67 4.76 -1.27
N LEU A 171 -6.59 6.10 -1.32
CA LEU A 171 -7.23 6.97 -0.34
C LEU A 171 -8.76 6.92 -0.40
N ILE A 172 -9.32 6.43 -1.51
CA ILE A 172 -10.76 6.15 -1.63
C ILE A 172 -11.09 4.92 -0.78
N ALA A 173 -12.11 5.04 0.05
CA ALA A 173 -12.52 3.96 0.95
C ALA A 173 -12.79 2.64 0.23
N GLY A 174 -12.24 1.56 0.76
CA GLY A 174 -12.39 0.21 0.22
C GLY A 174 -11.34 -0.18 -0.81
N LEU A 175 -10.66 0.77 -1.44
CA LEU A 175 -9.57 0.42 -2.34
C LEU A 175 -8.38 -0.12 -1.56
N SER A 176 -7.84 -1.22 -2.03
CA SER A 176 -6.64 -1.83 -1.46
C SER A 176 -5.41 -1.06 -1.88
N ARG A 177 -4.58 -0.61 -0.93
CA ARG A 177 -3.30 0.04 -1.24
C ARG A 177 -2.42 -0.88 -2.09
N SER A 178 -2.21 -2.11 -1.65
CA SER A 178 -1.45 -3.11 -2.43
C SER A 178 -2.11 -3.40 -3.78
N GLY A 179 -3.44 -3.48 -3.84
CA GLY A 179 -4.16 -3.67 -5.08
C GLY A 179 -3.95 -2.56 -6.10
N THR A 180 -4.03 -1.29 -5.70
CA THR A 180 -3.83 -0.15 -6.60
C THR A 180 -2.39 -0.02 -7.07
N THR A 181 -1.40 -0.18 -6.17
CA THR A 181 0.02 -0.10 -6.51
C THR A 181 0.48 -1.26 -7.39
N ILE A 182 0.06 -2.49 -7.09
CA ILE A 182 0.33 -3.65 -7.96
C ILE A 182 -0.29 -3.42 -9.34
N THR A 183 -1.55 -3.00 -9.40
CA THR A 183 -2.24 -2.69 -10.68
C THR A 183 -1.47 -1.64 -11.48
N GLY A 184 -1.05 -0.54 -10.84
CA GLY A 184 -0.22 0.49 -11.46
C GLY A 184 1.10 -0.07 -11.99
N GLY A 185 1.78 -0.90 -11.20
CA GLY A 185 3.01 -1.60 -11.57
C GLY A 185 2.82 -2.50 -12.81
N LEU A 186 1.72 -3.24 -12.87
CA LEU A 186 1.40 -4.12 -14.00
C LEU A 186 1.15 -3.31 -15.29
N PHE A 187 0.40 -2.21 -15.22
CA PHE A 187 0.14 -1.36 -16.39
C PHE A 187 1.41 -0.74 -16.98
N ILE A 188 2.41 -0.41 -16.16
CA ILE A 188 3.70 0.08 -16.67
C ILE A 188 4.64 -1.04 -17.11
N GLY A 189 4.21 -2.30 -17.01
CA GLY A 189 4.90 -3.48 -17.54
C GLY A 189 5.87 -4.15 -16.57
N LEU A 190 5.75 -3.91 -15.26
CA LEU A 190 6.49 -4.66 -14.24
C LEU A 190 6.07 -6.13 -14.22
N LYS A 191 6.99 -7.02 -13.87
CA LYS A 191 6.67 -8.40 -13.51
C LYS A 191 5.83 -8.39 -12.22
N SER A 192 4.91 -9.35 -12.05
CA SER A 192 4.01 -9.41 -10.89
C SER A 192 4.76 -9.42 -9.56
N GLU A 193 5.85 -10.20 -9.47
CA GLU A 193 6.70 -10.25 -8.27
C GLU A 193 7.36 -8.89 -7.97
N VAL A 194 7.80 -8.18 -9.03
CA VAL A 194 8.43 -6.86 -8.90
C VAL A 194 7.39 -5.82 -8.47
N ALA A 195 6.20 -5.84 -9.08
CA ALA A 195 5.10 -4.95 -8.71
C ALA A 195 4.69 -5.16 -7.24
N ALA A 196 4.55 -6.42 -6.80
CA ALA A 196 4.28 -6.74 -5.41
C ALA A 196 5.40 -6.26 -4.47
N ARG A 197 6.67 -6.56 -4.80
CA ARG A 197 7.82 -6.16 -3.97
C ARG A 197 7.99 -4.64 -3.86
N PHE A 198 7.73 -3.90 -4.93
CA PHE A 198 7.79 -2.43 -4.92
C PHE A 198 6.59 -1.79 -4.20
N SER A 199 5.49 -2.53 -4.04
CA SER A 199 4.26 -2.09 -3.36
C SER A 199 4.36 -2.11 -1.84
N PHE A 200 5.25 -2.91 -1.26
CA PHE A 200 5.48 -3.08 0.17
C PHE A 200 6.79 -2.47 0.62
#